data_68912405c4bc9214616eb251a8476e87
#
_entry.id   68912405c4bc9214616eb251a8476e87
#
_cell.length_a   1.000
_cell.length_b   1.000
_cell.length_c   1.000
_cell.angle_alpha   90.00
_cell.angle_beta   90.00
_cell.angle_gamma   90.00
#
_symmetry.space_group_name_H-M   'P 1'
#
loop_
_entity.id
_entity.type
_entity.pdbx_description
1 polymer ?
#
loop_
_entity_poly.entity_id
_entity_poly.type
_entity_poly.pdbx_seq_one_letter_code
_entity_poly.pdbx_strand_id
1 'polypeptide(L)'
;MAKGKFERTKPHVNVGTIGHVDHGKTTLTAAITMVMAKKYGGEARAYDQIDAAPEEKARGITINTAHVEYETANRHYAHVDCPGHADYVKNMITGAAQMDGAILVCSAADGPMPQTREHILLARQVGVPYIIVFLNKCDMVDDAELLELVEMELRELLSKYEFPGDDIPFIKGSALKAMEGDTGEMGEGAIMKLAEALDTYIPQPKRALDGAFLMPVEDVFSISGRGTVVTGRIERGIVKVGEEIEIIGLKPTLKTICTGVEMFRKLLDQGQAGDNVGILLRGTKREEVERGQVLAKPGSITPHTDFEAEIYVLSKDEGGRHTPFFNGYRPQFYFRTTDVTGALQLPAGTEMVMPGDNVKINVQLIAPIAMEDGLRFAIREGGRTVGAGVVSKIVK
;
A
#
# COMPACT_ATOMS: atom_id res chain seq x y z
N MET A 1 -21.21 -2.30 -24.49
CA MET A 1 -22.02 -1.47 -23.58
C MET A 1 -21.24 -0.21 -23.22
N ALA A 2 -21.88 0.97 -23.18
CA ALA A 2 -21.21 2.19 -22.73
C ALA A 2 -20.86 2.04 -21.23
N LYS A 3 -19.63 2.40 -20.85
CA LYS A 3 -19.22 2.40 -19.43
C LYS A 3 -20.03 3.48 -18.69
N GLY A 4 -20.52 3.15 -17.50
CA GLY A 4 -21.18 4.13 -16.62
C GLY A 4 -20.20 5.22 -16.18
N LYS A 5 -20.76 6.39 -15.81
CA LYS A 5 -20.00 7.49 -15.21
C LYS A 5 -19.90 7.25 -13.69
N PHE A 6 -18.74 7.50 -13.10
CA PHE A 6 -18.59 7.46 -11.65
C PHE A 6 -19.15 8.76 -11.05
N GLU A 7 -20.05 8.63 -10.08
CA GLU A 7 -20.59 9.76 -9.33
C GLU A 7 -20.04 9.76 -7.91
N ARG A 8 -19.48 10.90 -7.49
CA ARG A 8 -18.91 11.09 -6.15
C ARG A 8 -20.01 11.46 -5.16
N THR A 9 -20.81 10.48 -4.74
CA THR A 9 -21.93 10.67 -3.82
C THR A 9 -21.54 10.62 -2.36
N LYS A 10 -20.42 9.95 -2.03
CA LYS A 10 -19.90 9.75 -0.68
C LYS A 10 -18.43 10.12 -0.57
N PRO A 11 -17.93 10.47 0.63
CA PRO A 11 -16.50 10.62 0.88
C PRO A 11 -15.75 9.32 0.53
N HIS A 12 -14.58 9.47 -0.13
CA HIS A 12 -13.76 8.36 -0.58
C HIS A 12 -12.58 8.13 0.35
N VAL A 13 -12.38 6.87 0.77
CA VAL A 13 -11.28 6.45 1.65
C VAL A 13 -10.61 5.20 1.07
N ASN A 14 -9.27 5.18 1.08
CA ASN A 14 -8.50 4.03 0.66
C ASN A 14 -8.08 3.21 1.89
N VAL A 15 -8.44 1.96 1.92
CA VAL A 15 -8.05 1.02 2.96
C VAL A 15 -7.42 -0.22 2.33
N GLY A 16 -6.87 -1.10 3.13
CA GLY A 16 -6.41 -2.39 2.62
C GLY A 16 -6.04 -3.35 3.73
N THR A 17 -5.88 -4.61 3.36
CA THR A 17 -5.50 -5.70 4.25
C THR A 17 -4.01 -5.95 4.23
N ILE A 18 -3.40 -6.00 5.41
CA ILE A 18 -2.00 -6.37 5.64
C ILE A 18 -1.92 -7.48 6.70
N GLY A 19 -0.81 -8.18 6.78
CA GLY A 19 -0.60 -9.25 7.76
C GLY A 19 0.04 -10.49 7.15
N HIS A 20 0.29 -11.50 7.96
CA HIS A 20 1.00 -12.71 7.57
C HIS A 20 0.27 -13.52 6.49
N VAL A 21 1.01 -14.35 5.74
CA VAL A 21 0.43 -15.34 4.83
C VAL A 21 -0.50 -16.28 5.62
N ASP A 22 -1.56 -16.77 4.98
CA ASP A 22 -2.56 -17.67 5.56
C ASP A 22 -3.36 -17.15 6.77
N HIS A 23 -3.21 -15.89 7.16
CA HIS A 23 -4.06 -15.26 8.19
C HIS A 23 -5.47 -14.87 7.69
N GLY A 24 -5.75 -15.05 6.39
CA GLY A 24 -7.09 -14.88 5.80
C GLY A 24 -7.40 -13.47 5.31
N LYS A 25 -6.40 -12.71 4.84
CA LYS A 25 -6.59 -11.35 4.26
C LYS A 25 -7.56 -11.34 3.10
N THR A 26 -7.30 -12.16 2.08
CA THR A 26 -8.14 -12.25 0.88
C THR A 26 -9.52 -12.78 1.20
N THR A 27 -9.64 -13.75 2.14
CA THR A 27 -10.92 -14.22 2.64
C THR A 27 -11.71 -13.11 3.32
N LEU A 28 -11.05 -12.29 4.14
CA LEU A 28 -11.68 -11.12 4.78
C LEU A 28 -12.11 -10.08 3.74
N THR A 29 -11.28 -9.80 2.76
CA THR A 29 -11.61 -8.89 1.65
C THR A 29 -12.85 -9.37 0.89
N ALA A 30 -12.94 -10.66 0.57
CA ALA A 30 -14.13 -11.24 -0.04
C ALA A 30 -15.36 -11.14 0.86
N ALA A 31 -15.23 -11.47 2.15
CA ALA A 31 -16.32 -11.35 3.13
C ALA A 31 -16.86 -9.91 3.25
N ILE A 32 -15.97 -8.92 3.29
CA ILE A 32 -16.35 -7.51 3.34
C ILE A 32 -17.17 -7.14 2.10
N THR A 33 -16.68 -7.46 0.88
CA THR A 33 -17.41 -7.11 -0.34
C THR A 33 -18.78 -7.78 -0.40
N MET A 34 -18.89 -9.02 0.05
CA MET A 34 -20.15 -9.78 0.06
C MET A 34 -21.15 -9.18 1.06
N VAL A 35 -20.73 -8.92 2.30
CA VAL A 35 -21.61 -8.37 3.34
C VAL A 35 -22.05 -6.94 2.99
N MET A 36 -21.13 -6.10 2.51
CA MET A 36 -21.44 -4.74 2.10
C MET A 36 -22.36 -4.71 0.89
N ALA A 37 -22.12 -5.55 -0.13
CA ALA A 37 -23.02 -5.66 -1.28
C ALA A 37 -24.44 -6.09 -0.89
N LYS A 38 -24.57 -7.05 0.02
CA LYS A 38 -25.87 -7.48 0.57
C LYS A 38 -26.61 -6.35 1.26
N LYS A 39 -25.90 -5.48 1.99
CA LYS A 39 -26.51 -4.46 2.85
C LYS A 39 -26.69 -3.10 2.17
N TYR A 40 -25.73 -2.69 1.37
CA TYR A 40 -25.68 -1.33 0.77
C TYR A 40 -25.67 -1.35 -0.76
N GLY A 41 -25.69 -2.52 -1.38
CA GLY A 41 -25.53 -2.68 -2.82
C GLY A 41 -24.07 -2.68 -3.26
N GLY A 42 -23.86 -2.82 -4.56
CA GLY A 42 -22.53 -2.95 -5.16
C GLY A 42 -22.25 -4.37 -5.64
N GLU A 43 -20.99 -4.65 -5.97
CA GLU A 43 -20.56 -5.94 -6.51
C GLU A 43 -19.80 -6.74 -5.44
N ALA A 44 -20.31 -7.94 -5.10
CA ALA A 44 -19.58 -8.89 -4.29
C ALA A 44 -18.46 -9.53 -5.12
N ARG A 45 -17.28 -9.68 -4.52
CA ARG A 45 -16.13 -10.35 -5.14
C ARG A 45 -15.84 -11.64 -4.39
N ALA A 46 -15.85 -12.74 -5.12
CA ALA A 46 -15.45 -14.03 -4.57
C ALA A 46 -13.91 -14.11 -4.45
N TYR A 47 -13.42 -15.00 -3.60
CA TYR A 47 -12.00 -15.22 -3.35
C TYR A 47 -11.19 -15.41 -4.66
N ASP A 48 -11.67 -16.27 -5.55
CA ASP A 48 -11.05 -16.61 -6.84
C ASP A 48 -11.12 -15.49 -7.89
N GLN A 49 -11.91 -14.45 -7.62
CA GLN A 49 -11.98 -13.24 -8.43
C GLN A 49 -11.03 -12.14 -7.92
N ILE A 50 -10.61 -12.22 -6.66
CA ILE A 50 -9.60 -11.35 -6.05
C ILE A 50 -8.22 -11.90 -6.42
N ASP A 51 -7.90 -13.13 -6.03
CA ASP A 51 -6.70 -13.85 -6.44
C ASP A 51 -6.95 -14.53 -7.81
N ALA A 52 -6.98 -13.70 -8.86
CA ALA A 52 -7.45 -14.13 -10.19
C ALA A 52 -6.34 -14.72 -11.07
N ALA A 53 -5.07 -14.41 -10.81
CA ALA A 53 -3.94 -14.86 -11.61
C ALA A 53 -3.75 -16.39 -11.52
N PRO A 54 -3.40 -17.08 -12.64
CA PRO A 54 -3.19 -18.52 -12.62
C PRO A 54 -2.16 -18.98 -11.58
N GLU A 55 -1.11 -18.20 -11.33
CA GLU A 55 -0.07 -18.52 -10.36
C GLU A 55 -0.58 -18.37 -8.92
N GLU A 56 -1.40 -17.37 -8.63
CA GLU A 56 -2.05 -17.17 -7.33
C GLU A 56 -2.98 -18.36 -7.01
N LYS A 57 -3.80 -18.77 -7.97
CA LYS A 57 -4.68 -19.94 -7.85
C LYS A 57 -3.91 -21.25 -7.65
N ALA A 58 -2.79 -21.42 -8.36
CA ALA A 58 -1.97 -22.64 -8.26
C ALA A 58 -1.25 -22.75 -6.93
N ARG A 59 -0.83 -21.63 -6.34
CA ARG A 59 -0.11 -21.57 -5.07
C ARG A 59 -1.00 -21.35 -3.85
N GLY A 60 -2.24 -20.88 -4.04
CA GLY A 60 -3.15 -20.50 -2.96
C GLY A 60 -2.69 -19.28 -2.16
N ILE A 61 -1.88 -18.40 -2.75
CA ILE A 61 -1.35 -17.18 -2.09
C ILE A 61 -1.51 -15.97 -3.01
N THR A 62 -1.78 -14.82 -2.41
CA THR A 62 -1.81 -13.53 -3.12
C THR A 62 -0.38 -13.11 -3.50
N ILE A 63 -0.16 -12.79 -4.76
CA ILE A 63 1.12 -12.34 -5.32
C ILE A 63 1.07 -10.85 -5.63
N ASN A 64 0.05 -10.41 -6.35
CA ASN A 64 -0.16 -9.03 -6.73
C ASN A 64 -1.20 -8.37 -5.83
N THR A 65 -1.16 -7.04 -5.75
CA THR A 65 -2.23 -6.29 -5.10
C THR A 65 -3.51 -6.39 -5.92
N ALA A 66 -4.63 -6.66 -5.24
CA ALA A 66 -5.94 -6.66 -5.85
C ALA A 66 -6.76 -5.48 -5.33
N HIS A 67 -7.52 -4.83 -6.22
CA HIS A 67 -8.34 -3.67 -5.88
C HIS A 67 -9.81 -4.03 -5.97
N VAL A 68 -10.55 -3.80 -4.89
CA VAL A 68 -12.01 -3.93 -4.83
C VAL A 68 -12.63 -2.66 -4.30
N GLU A 69 -13.93 -2.45 -4.58
CA GLU A 69 -14.70 -1.33 -4.04
C GLU A 69 -15.90 -1.84 -3.25
N TYR A 70 -16.29 -1.12 -2.22
CA TYR A 70 -17.54 -1.30 -1.49
C TYR A 70 -17.98 -0.01 -0.81
N GLU A 71 -19.21 0.03 -0.36
CA GLU A 71 -19.78 1.17 0.33
C GLU A 71 -20.31 0.78 1.70
N THR A 72 -20.25 1.73 2.64
CA THR A 72 -21.06 1.75 3.86
C THR A 72 -22.19 2.77 3.69
N ALA A 73 -22.99 3.00 4.72
CA ALA A 73 -23.95 4.09 4.71
C ALA A 73 -23.26 5.46 4.49
N ASN A 74 -22.05 5.63 4.99
CA ASN A 74 -21.37 6.93 5.12
C ASN A 74 -20.28 7.17 4.07
N ARG A 75 -19.62 6.11 3.57
CA ARG A 75 -18.38 6.22 2.79
C ARG A 75 -18.32 5.24 1.63
N HIS A 76 -17.55 5.62 0.61
CA HIS A 76 -17.08 4.74 -0.46
C HIS A 76 -15.63 4.34 -0.18
N TYR A 77 -15.34 3.06 -0.21
CA TYR A 77 -14.02 2.49 0.04
C TYR A 77 -13.41 1.89 -1.22
N ALA A 78 -12.17 2.29 -1.53
CA ALA A 78 -11.28 1.49 -2.33
C ALA A 78 -10.45 0.62 -1.39
N HIS A 79 -10.42 -0.67 -1.62
CA HIS A 79 -9.72 -1.63 -0.77
C HIS A 79 -8.65 -2.36 -1.56
N VAL A 80 -7.42 -2.32 -1.05
CA VAL A 80 -6.26 -2.99 -1.61
C VAL A 80 -5.98 -4.25 -0.81
N ASP A 81 -6.15 -5.43 -1.42
CA ASP A 81 -5.70 -6.68 -0.83
C ASP A 81 -4.21 -6.88 -1.09
N CYS A 82 -3.41 -6.94 -0.03
CA CYS A 82 -1.96 -7.04 -0.12
C CYS A 82 -1.46 -8.47 0.07
N PRO A 83 -0.40 -8.88 -0.67
CA PRO A 83 0.24 -10.17 -0.43
C PRO A 83 0.81 -10.26 0.98
N GLY A 84 0.80 -11.48 1.55
CA GLY A 84 1.33 -11.75 2.89
C GLY A 84 2.70 -12.41 2.90
N HIS A 85 3.14 -12.98 1.78
CA HIS A 85 4.38 -13.74 1.69
C HIS A 85 5.60 -12.82 1.54
N ALA A 86 6.71 -13.19 2.20
CA ALA A 86 7.95 -12.39 2.23
C ALA A 86 8.53 -12.08 0.83
N ASP A 87 8.36 -12.99 -0.14
CA ASP A 87 8.85 -12.79 -1.51
C ASP A 87 8.13 -11.64 -2.25
N TYR A 88 6.93 -11.28 -1.81
CA TYR A 88 6.08 -10.27 -2.46
C TYR A 88 5.96 -8.96 -1.68
N VAL A 89 6.86 -8.73 -0.73
CA VAL A 89 6.88 -7.51 0.10
C VAL A 89 6.92 -6.23 -0.73
N LYS A 90 7.54 -6.24 -1.91
CA LYS A 90 7.51 -5.10 -2.84
C LYS A 90 6.07 -4.71 -3.21
N ASN A 91 5.22 -5.69 -3.51
CA ASN A 91 3.81 -5.45 -3.83
C ASN A 91 3.03 -5.01 -2.59
N MET A 92 3.34 -5.56 -1.41
CA MET A 92 2.79 -5.11 -0.14
C MET A 92 3.13 -3.63 0.15
N ILE A 93 4.39 -3.22 -0.03
CA ILE A 93 4.82 -1.83 0.16
C ILE A 93 4.05 -0.90 -0.79
N THR A 94 3.93 -1.29 -2.06
CA THR A 94 3.18 -0.51 -3.07
C THR A 94 1.71 -0.35 -2.68
N GLY A 95 1.07 -1.44 -2.24
CA GLY A 95 -0.32 -1.40 -1.79
C GLY A 95 -0.49 -0.55 -0.53
N ALA A 96 0.36 -0.75 0.48
CA ALA A 96 0.31 -0.01 1.74
C ALA A 96 0.50 1.50 1.56
N ALA A 97 1.37 1.92 0.64
CA ALA A 97 1.58 3.34 0.33
C ALA A 97 0.33 4.06 -0.21
N GLN A 98 -0.67 3.31 -0.66
CA GLN A 98 -1.93 3.85 -1.16
C GLN A 98 -3.00 4.03 -0.07
N MET A 99 -2.80 3.50 1.12
CA MET A 99 -3.82 3.42 2.18
C MET A 99 -3.92 4.69 3.02
N ASP A 100 -5.14 5.09 3.32
CA ASP A 100 -5.47 6.07 4.36
C ASP A 100 -5.61 5.40 5.73
N GLY A 101 -5.81 4.09 5.74
CA GLY A 101 -5.81 3.22 6.91
C GLY A 101 -5.66 1.75 6.50
N ALA A 102 -5.02 0.95 7.33
CA ALA A 102 -4.82 -0.47 7.11
C ALA A 102 -5.65 -1.33 8.06
N ILE A 103 -6.09 -2.48 7.57
CA ILE A 103 -6.68 -3.55 8.38
C ILE A 103 -5.58 -4.60 8.58
N LEU A 104 -5.04 -4.68 9.77
CA LEU A 104 -4.11 -5.73 10.15
C LEU A 104 -4.89 -7.01 10.46
N VAL A 105 -4.71 -8.02 9.63
CA VAL A 105 -5.35 -9.33 9.80
C VAL A 105 -4.38 -10.28 10.51
N CYS A 106 -4.76 -10.74 11.68
CA CYS A 106 -3.99 -11.72 12.45
C CYS A 106 -4.87 -12.92 12.78
N SER A 107 -4.35 -14.12 12.60
CA SER A 107 -5.03 -15.35 13.04
C SER A 107 -5.01 -15.44 14.57
N ALA A 108 -6.16 -15.67 15.19
CA ALA A 108 -6.26 -15.88 16.62
C ALA A 108 -5.57 -17.17 17.08
N ALA A 109 -5.50 -18.18 16.20
CA ALA A 109 -4.88 -19.46 16.51
C ALA A 109 -3.34 -19.40 16.43
N ASP A 110 -2.78 -18.55 15.55
CA ASP A 110 -1.33 -18.49 15.30
C ASP A 110 -0.65 -17.33 16.03
N GLY A 111 -1.42 -16.26 16.35
CA GLY A 111 -0.88 -15.02 16.90
C GLY A 111 -0.03 -14.23 15.90
N PRO A 112 0.71 -13.20 16.37
CA PRO A 112 1.57 -12.39 15.50
C PRO A 112 2.80 -13.15 15.04
N MET A 113 2.89 -13.34 13.73
CA MET A 113 3.93 -14.05 13.01
C MET A 113 5.00 -13.08 12.44
N PRO A 114 6.14 -13.54 11.90
CA PRO A 114 7.20 -12.67 11.42
C PRO A 114 6.75 -11.61 10.42
N GLN A 115 5.93 -11.96 9.41
CA GLN A 115 5.42 -10.98 8.45
C GLN A 115 4.39 -10.03 9.07
N THR A 116 3.70 -10.39 10.15
CA THR A 116 2.84 -9.46 10.91
C THR A 116 3.69 -8.28 11.40
N ARG A 117 4.83 -8.57 12.01
CA ARG A 117 5.79 -7.56 12.50
C ARG A 117 6.35 -6.71 11.35
N GLU A 118 6.79 -7.36 10.28
CA GLU A 118 7.34 -6.67 9.10
C GLU A 118 6.29 -5.76 8.45
N HIS A 119 5.04 -6.21 8.31
CA HIS A 119 3.98 -5.42 7.71
C HIS A 119 3.59 -4.19 8.53
N ILE A 120 3.57 -4.28 9.88
CA ILE A 120 3.34 -3.13 10.76
C ILE A 120 4.47 -2.11 10.58
N LEU A 121 5.73 -2.58 10.61
CA LEU A 121 6.89 -1.74 10.39
C LEU A 121 6.82 -1.03 9.04
N LEU A 122 6.57 -1.77 7.96
CA LEU A 122 6.50 -1.22 6.61
C LEU A 122 5.34 -0.25 6.45
N ALA A 123 4.17 -0.55 7.01
CA ALA A 123 3.02 0.36 7.02
C ALA A 123 3.40 1.71 7.67
N ARG A 124 4.13 1.67 8.80
CA ARG A 124 4.65 2.87 9.45
C ARG A 124 5.60 3.64 8.55
N GLN A 125 6.53 2.93 7.87
CA GLN A 125 7.54 3.52 7.00
C GLN A 125 6.95 4.21 5.77
N VAL A 126 5.95 3.60 5.13
CA VAL A 126 5.28 4.21 3.98
C VAL A 126 4.25 5.26 4.37
N GLY A 127 4.04 5.47 5.67
CA GLY A 127 3.21 6.54 6.20
C GLY A 127 1.73 6.22 6.30
N VAL A 128 1.35 4.95 6.44
CA VAL A 128 -0.05 4.57 6.79
C VAL A 128 -0.39 5.18 8.14
N PRO A 129 -1.38 6.09 8.22
CA PRO A 129 -1.61 6.84 9.45
C PRO A 129 -2.44 6.09 10.51
N TYR A 130 -3.28 5.14 10.08
CA TYR A 130 -4.21 4.43 10.97
C TYR A 130 -4.17 2.92 10.71
N ILE A 131 -4.26 2.14 11.78
CA ILE A 131 -4.42 0.67 11.72
C ILE A 131 -5.65 0.28 12.54
N ILE A 132 -6.44 -0.66 12.01
CA ILE A 132 -7.50 -1.37 12.72
C ILE A 132 -7.10 -2.84 12.70
N VAL A 133 -7.32 -3.58 13.79
CA VAL A 133 -6.99 -5.01 13.86
C VAL A 133 -8.25 -5.85 13.67
N PHE A 134 -8.19 -6.79 12.75
CA PHE A 134 -9.16 -7.88 12.65
C PHE A 134 -8.50 -9.18 13.11
N LEU A 135 -8.87 -9.63 14.30
CA LEU A 135 -8.45 -10.93 14.84
C LEU A 135 -9.33 -12.00 14.20
N ASN A 136 -8.78 -12.67 13.20
CA ASN A 136 -9.48 -13.64 12.36
C ASN A 136 -9.37 -15.06 12.91
N LYS A 137 -10.18 -15.97 12.42
CA LYS A 137 -10.23 -17.38 12.81
C LYS A 137 -10.55 -17.59 14.30
N CYS A 138 -11.31 -16.68 14.92
CA CYS A 138 -11.72 -16.82 16.33
C CYS A 138 -12.62 -18.04 16.55
N ASP A 139 -13.24 -18.57 15.51
CA ASP A 139 -14.02 -19.81 15.52
C ASP A 139 -13.17 -21.08 15.78
N MET A 140 -11.84 -20.97 15.63
CA MET A 140 -10.90 -22.07 15.90
C MET A 140 -10.33 -22.05 17.31
N VAL A 141 -10.69 -21.05 18.13
CA VAL A 141 -10.15 -20.84 19.47
C VAL A 141 -11.29 -20.78 20.48
N ASP A 142 -11.41 -21.83 21.30
CA ASP A 142 -12.44 -21.91 22.34
C ASP A 142 -12.02 -21.23 23.65
N ASP A 143 -10.72 -20.90 23.81
CA ASP A 143 -10.16 -20.30 25.01
C ASP A 143 -10.16 -18.77 24.92
N ALA A 144 -10.98 -18.14 25.74
CA ALA A 144 -11.07 -16.67 25.79
C ALA A 144 -9.78 -16.01 26.29
N GLU A 145 -9.03 -16.67 27.21
CA GLU A 145 -7.77 -16.13 27.74
C GLU A 145 -6.71 -16.08 26.64
N LEU A 146 -6.69 -17.06 25.73
CA LEU A 146 -5.79 -17.06 24.58
C LEU A 146 -6.10 -15.91 23.62
N LEU A 147 -7.38 -15.61 23.37
CA LEU A 147 -7.77 -14.46 22.54
C LEU A 147 -7.33 -13.12 23.16
N GLU A 148 -7.41 -12.98 24.48
CA GLU A 148 -6.94 -11.79 25.19
C GLU A 148 -5.42 -11.66 25.15
N LEU A 149 -4.70 -12.78 25.27
CA LEU A 149 -3.25 -12.81 25.20
C LEU A 149 -2.75 -12.37 23.80
N VAL A 150 -3.34 -12.89 22.74
CA VAL A 150 -2.99 -12.49 21.36
C VAL A 150 -3.31 -11.01 21.11
N GLU A 151 -4.44 -10.52 21.62
CA GLU A 151 -4.78 -9.09 21.55
C GLU A 151 -3.74 -8.23 22.27
N MET A 152 -3.34 -8.60 23.48
CA MET A 152 -2.34 -7.88 24.27
C MET A 152 -0.97 -7.85 23.55
N GLU A 153 -0.52 -8.99 23.02
CA GLU A 153 0.74 -9.05 22.25
C GLU A 153 0.71 -8.15 21.00
N LEU A 154 -0.41 -8.12 20.30
CA LEU A 154 -0.57 -7.23 19.15
C LEU A 154 -0.60 -5.74 19.55
N ARG A 155 -1.22 -5.37 20.66
CA ARG A 155 -1.22 -4.00 21.18
C ARG A 155 0.17 -3.54 21.55
N GLU A 156 0.96 -4.38 22.23
CA GLU A 156 2.36 -4.10 22.55
C GLU A 156 3.20 -3.94 21.27
N LEU A 157 3.00 -4.82 20.29
CA LEU A 157 3.70 -4.77 19.02
C LEU A 157 3.39 -3.49 18.24
N LEU A 158 2.13 -3.08 18.16
CA LEU A 158 1.69 -1.84 17.52
C LEU A 158 2.28 -0.61 18.22
N SER A 159 2.27 -0.60 19.55
CA SER A 159 2.87 0.48 20.36
C SER A 159 4.37 0.59 20.14
N LYS A 160 5.08 -0.53 20.02
CA LYS A 160 6.51 -0.57 19.70
C LYS A 160 6.84 0.12 18.37
N TYR A 161 5.94 0.02 17.38
CA TYR A 161 6.08 0.67 16.07
C TYR A 161 5.36 2.03 15.99
N GLU A 162 5.14 2.67 17.14
CA GLU A 162 4.57 4.02 17.27
C GLU A 162 3.15 4.18 16.73
N PHE A 163 2.35 3.13 16.72
CA PHE A 163 0.91 3.22 16.60
C PHE A 163 0.26 3.25 18.00
N PRO A 164 -0.89 3.90 18.19
CA PRO A 164 -1.54 4.00 19.50
C PRO A 164 -2.21 2.66 19.90
N GLY A 165 -1.40 1.65 20.22
CA GLY A 165 -1.85 0.27 20.41
C GLY A 165 -3.04 0.09 21.35
N ASP A 166 -3.13 0.90 22.42
CA ASP A 166 -4.22 0.84 23.40
C ASP A 166 -5.56 1.36 22.84
N ASP A 167 -5.50 2.36 21.92
CA ASP A 167 -6.68 3.02 21.36
C ASP A 167 -7.17 2.39 20.04
N ILE A 168 -6.40 1.47 19.47
CA ILE A 168 -6.73 0.84 18.18
C ILE A 168 -7.94 -0.08 18.35
N PRO A 169 -8.96 0.01 17.46
CA PRO A 169 -10.06 -0.93 17.44
C PRO A 169 -9.60 -2.35 17.12
N PHE A 170 -10.01 -3.32 17.93
CA PHE A 170 -9.83 -4.74 17.72
C PHE A 170 -11.19 -5.40 17.49
N ILE A 171 -11.34 -6.04 16.34
CA ILE A 171 -12.54 -6.78 15.97
C ILE A 171 -12.20 -8.27 15.96
N LYS A 172 -12.91 -9.06 16.76
CA LYS A 172 -12.78 -10.52 16.81
C LYS A 172 -13.85 -11.15 15.92
N GLY A 173 -13.44 -12.08 15.03
CA GLY A 173 -14.39 -12.69 14.11
C GLY A 173 -13.80 -13.83 13.29
N SER A 174 -14.59 -14.32 12.36
CA SER A 174 -14.21 -15.32 11.37
C SER A 174 -14.70 -14.89 10.00
N ALA A 175 -13.74 -14.54 9.14
CA ALA A 175 -14.04 -14.20 7.75
C ALA A 175 -14.66 -15.38 6.98
N LEU A 176 -14.24 -16.61 7.31
CA LEU A 176 -14.79 -17.83 6.70
C LEU A 176 -16.27 -18.00 7.06
N LYS A 177 -16.64 -17.87 8.33
CA LYS A 177 -18.06 -17.93 8.74
C LYS A 177 -18.92 -16.87 8.07
N ALA A 178 -18.40 -15.66 7.94
CA ALA A 178 -19.09 -14.60 7.19
C ALA A 178 -19.33 -14.99 5.73
N MET A 179 -18.33 -15.60 5.06
CA MET A 179 -18.43 -16.12 3.69
C MET A 179 -19.44 -17.26 3.57
N GLU A 180 -19.56 -18.10 4.60
CA GLU A 180 -20.54 -19.22 4.67
C GLU A 180 -21.96 -18.74 5.00
N GLY A 181 -22.15 -17.45 5.22
CA GLY A 181 -23.46 -16.84 5.47
C GLY A 181 -23.90 -16.86 6.95
N ASP A 182 -22.97 -17.09 7.88
CA ASP A 182 -23.26 -16.92 9.30
C ASP A 182 -23.59 -15.47 9.63
N THR A 183 -24.81 -15.22 10.10
CA THR A 183 -25.29 -13.89 10.48
C THR A 183 -24.98 -13.53 11.95
N GLY A 184 -24.32 -14.44 12.68
CA GLY A 184 -23.94 -14.27 14.08
C GLY A 184 -22.83 -13.23 14.28
N GLU A 185 -22.46 -13.06 15.56
CA GLU A 185 -21.47 -12.05 15.97
C GLU A 185 -20.07 -12.29 15.39
N MET A 186 -19.66 -13.56 15.19
CA MET A 186 -18.35 -13.91 14.62
C MET A 186 -18.33 -13.86 13.10
N GLY A 187 -19.47 -13.99 12.43
CA GLY A 187 -19.62 -13.93 10.97
C GLY A 187 -19.93 -12.51 10.47
N GLU A 188 -21.12 -12.33 9.93
CA GLU A 188 -21.58 -11.03 9.38
C GLU A 188 -21.52 -9.90 10.42
N GLY A 189 -21.81 -10.22 11.69
CA GLY A 189 -21.72 -9.26 12.80
C GLY A 189 -20.32 -8.67 12.99
N ALA A 190 -19.26 -9.48 12.87
CA ALA A 190 -17.88 -9.00 12.95
C ALA A 190 -17.53 -8.11 11.75
N ILE A 191 -17.96 -8.47 10.54
CA ILE A 191 -17.74 -7.63 9.33
C ILE A 191 -18.44 -6.27 9.49
N MET A 192 -19.64 -6.24 10.08
CA MET A 192 -20.34 -4.99 10.33
C MET A 192 -19.64 -4.12 11.38
N LYS A 193 -19.12 -4.72 12.46
CA LYS A 193 -18.30 -4.02 13.46
C LYS A 193 -17.01 -3.46 12.83
N LEU A 194 -16.38 -4.21 11.91
CA LEU A 194 -15.22 -3.72 11.17
C LEU A 194 -15.58 -2.51 10.30
N ALA A 195 -16.69 -2.57 9.57
CA ALA A 195 -17.17 -1.46 8.73
C ALA A 195 -17.47 -0.20 9.57
N GLU A 196 -18.08 -0.36 10.74
CA GLU A 196 -18.31 0.73 11.71
C GLU A 196 -16.98 1.32 12.21
N ALA A 197 -16.00 0.47 12.55
CA ALA A 197 -14.69 0.93 12.98
C ALA A 197 -13.95 1.69 11.84
N LEU A 198 -14.04 1.25 10.59
CA LEU A 198 -13.52 1.97 9.44
C LEU A 198 -14.15 3.36 9.28
N ASP A 199 -15.47 3.45 9.46
CA ASP A 199 -16.22 4.72 9.35
C ASP A 199 -15.90 5.71 10.49
N THR A 200 -15.65 5.22 11.70
CA THR A 200 -15.52 6.04 12.90
C THR A 200 -14.09 6.32 13.30
N TYR A 201 -13.18 5.34 13.20
CA TYR A 201 -11.80 5.48 13.65
C TYR A 201 -10.88 6.14 12.62
N ILE A 202 -11.07 5.86 11.32
CA ILE A 202 -10.29 6.51 10.28
C ILE A 202 -10.95 7.87 9.95
N PRO A 203 -10.28 9.01 10.20
CA PRO A 203 -10.85 10.32 9.86
C PRO A 203 -10.96 10.50 8.35
N GLN A 204 -11.79 11.44 7.90
CA GLN A 204 -11.86 11.82 6.49
C GLN A 204 -10.48 12.35 6.04
N PRO A 205 -9.81 11.69 5.06
CA PRO A 205 -8.49 12.11 4.64
C PRO A 205 -8.50 13.51 4.02
N LYS A 206 -7.54 14.34 4.42
CA LYS A 206 -7.29 15.63 3.76
C LYS A 206 -6.56 15.37 2.45
N ARG A 207 -7.15 15.76 1.33
CA ARG A 207 -6.58 15.55 -0.01
C ARG A 207 -5.81 16.80 -0.45
N ALA A 208 -4.60 16.60 -0.96
CA ALA A 208 -3.76 17.67 -1.50
C ALA A 208 -4.21 18.02 -2.94
N LEU A 209 -5.39 18.67 -3.05
CA LEU A 209 -6.00 19.01 -4.34
C LEU A 209 -5.31 20.18 -5.05
N ASP A 210 -4.75 21.14 -4.27
CA ASP A 210 -4.13 22.36 -4.79
C ASP A 210 -2.69 22.14 -5.32
N GLY A 211 -2.13 20.96 -5.10
CA GLY A 211 -0.79 20.61 -5.59
C GLY A 211 -0.76 20.32 -7.09
N ALA A 212 0.44 20.35 -7.68
CA ALA A 212 0.65 19.86 -9.03
C ALA A 212 0.36 18.35 -9.10
N PHE A 213 -0.36 17.92 -10.15
CA PHE A 213 -0.70 16.50 -10.33
C PHE A 213 0.53 15.60 -10.26
N LEU A 214 0.42 14.53 -9.48
CA LEU A 214 1.40 13.45 -9.35
C LEU A 214 0.70 12.12 -9.07
N MET A 215 1.02 11.10 -9.87
CA MET A 215 0.54 9.74 -9.68
C MET A 215 1.68 8.73 -9.91
N PRO A 216 2.13 7.98 -8.90
CA PRO A 216 3.04 6.86 -9.09
C PRO A 216 2.41 5.77 -9.96
N VAL A 217 3.19 5.22 -10.89
CA VAL A 217 2.78 4.12 -11.75
C VAL A 217 2.86 2.80 -10.97
N GLU A 218 1.74 2.12 -10.83
CA GLU A 218 1.63 0.81 -10.18
C GLU A 218 1.70 -0.32 -11.22
N ASP A 219 0.81 -0.28 -12.20
CA ASP A 219 0.77 -1.26 -13.28
C ASP A 219 0.55 -0.61 -14.65
N VAL A 220 0.95 -1.32 -15.70
CA VAL A 220 0.83 -0.89 -17.09
C VAL A 220 0.14 -1.96 -17.92
N PHE A 221 -0.97 -1.59 -18.54
CA PHE A 221 -1.77 -2.47 -19.38
C PHE A 221 -1.82 -1.96 -20.83
N SER A 222 -1.84 -2.89 -21.77
CA SER A 222 -2.19 -2.58 -23.16
C SER A 222 -3.61 -3.05 -23.43
N ILE A 223 -4.50 -2.13 -23.78
CA ILE A 223 -5.89 -2.45 -24.10
C ILE A 223 -6.07 -2.34 -25.62
N SER A 224 -6.45 -3.46 -26.24
CA SER A 224 -6.70 -3.50 -27.68
C SER A 224 -7.72 -2.45 -28.10
N GLY A 225 -7.38 -1.64 -29.09
CA GLY A 225 -8.22 -0.55 -29.62
C GLY A 225 -8.30 0.72 -28.74
N ARG A 226 -7.65 0.73 -27.55
CA ARG A 226 -7.67 1.90 -26.65
C ARG A 226 -6.27 2.46 -26.35
N GLY A 227 -5.22 1.62 -26.41
CA GLY A 227 -3.84 2.02 -26.15
C GLY A 227 -3.33 1.59 -24.77
N THR A 228 -2.34 2.31 -24.26
CA THR A 228 -1.71 2.05 -22.98
C THR A 228 -2.50 2.70 -21.85
N VAL A 229 -2.78 1.91 -20.82
CA VAL A 229 -3.41 2.35 -19.57
C VAL A 229 -2.42 2.15 -18.42
N VAL A 230 -2.27 3.17 -17.62
CA VAL A 230 -1.43 3.17 -16.42
C VAL A 230 -2.32 3.28 -15.19
N THR A 231 -2.13 2.41 -14.22
CA THR A 231 -2.87 2.45 -12.96
C THR A 231 -2.01 2.99 -11.83
N GLY A 232 -2.66 3.60 -10.86
CA GLY A 232 -2.05 4.10 -9.63
C GLY A 232 -3.01 4.93 -8.81
N ARG A 233 -2.57 5.28 -7.60
CA ARG A 233 -3.26 6.26 -6.76
C ARG A 233 -2.71 7.66 -7.04
N ILE A 234 -3.57 8.62 -7.25
CA ILE A 234 -3.16 10.03 -7.37
C ILE A 234 -2.71 10.51 -5.99
N GLU A 235 -1.43 10.87 -5.88
CA GLU A 235 -0.80 11.31 -4.64
C GLU A 235 -1.22 12.75 -4.30
N ARG A 236 -1.22 13.64 -5.31
CA ARG A 236 -1.64 15.04 -5.19
C ARG A 236 -2.16 15.61 -6.49
N GLY A 237 -2.88 16.72 -6.39
CA GLY A 237 -3.40 17.48 -7.52
C GLY A 237 -4.61 16.85 -8.19
N ILE A 238 -4.87 17.35 -9.38
CA ILE A 238 -5.98 16.95 -10.25
C ILE A 238 -5.43 16.77 -11.66
N VAL A 239 -5.92 15.75 -12.37
CA VAL A 239 -5.68 15.54 -13.81
C VAL A 239 -7.00 15.49 -14.55
N LYS A 240 -7.13 16.20 -15.66
CA LYS A 240 -8.32 16.21 -16.51
C LYS A 240 -8.04 15.49 -17.83
N VAL A 241 -9.10 14.95 -18.41
CA VAL A 241 -9.04 14.42 -19.77
C VAL A 241 -8.67 15.54 -20.75
N GLY A 242 -7.66 15.30 -21.57
CA GLY A 242 -7.11 16.25 -22.53
C GLY A 242 -5.85 17.00 -22.04
N GLU A 243 -5.48 16.89 -20.78
CA GLU A 243 -4.27 17.55 -20.27
C GLU A 243 -2.99 16.84 -20.68
N GLU A 244 -1.94 17.65 -20.96
CA GLU A 244 -0.57 17.17 -21.13
C GLU A 244 0.01 16.75 -19.78
N ILE A 245 0.68 15.60 -19.77
CA ILE A 245 1.36 15.04 -18.60
C ILE A 245 2.75 14.52 -19.01
N GLU A 246 3.64 14.39 -18.05
CA GLU A 246 4.97 13.80 -18.22
C GLU A 246 5.06 12.45 -17.49
N ILE A 247 5.79 11.52 -18.10
CA ILE A 247 6.20 10.23 -17.53
C ILE A 247 7.65 10.39 -17.10
N ILE A 248 7.93 10.29 -15.79
CA ILE A 248 9.21 10.70 -15.20
C ILE A 248 9.80 9.58 -14.35
N GLY A 249 11.13 9.42 -14.42
CA GLY A 249 11.90 8.44 -13.64
C GLY A 249 12.29 7.21 -14.46
N LEU A 250 13.32 6.49 -14.04
CA LEU A 250 13.89 5.27 -14.62
C LEU A 250 14.36 5.40 -16.09
N LYS A 251 13.56 6.01 -16.93
CA LYS A 251 13.77 6.25 -18.36
C LYS A 251 13.81 7.75 -18.67
N PRO A 252 14.25 8.16 -19.85
CA PRO A 252 14.12 9.55 -20.28
C PRO A 252 12.67 10.05 -20.18
N THR A 253 12.50 11.26 -19.69
CA THR A 253 11.18 11.88 -19.53
C THR A 253 10.44 11.95 -20.86
N LEU A 254 9.20 11.47 -20.87
CA LEU A 254 8.32 11.43 -22.05
C LEU A 254 7.08 12.28 -21.79
N LYS A 255 6.68 13.09 -22.75
CA LYS A 255 5.42 13.84 -22.74
C LYS A 255 4.32 13.06 -23.42
N THR A 256 3.13 13.09 -22.84
CA THR A 256 1.93 12.45 -23.38
C THR A 256 0.68 13.23 -22.99
N ILE A 257 -0.48 12.78 -23.43
CA ILE A 257 -1.76 13.39 -23.11
C ILE A 257 -2.64 12.35 -22.42
N CYS A 258 -3.25 12.74 -21.31
CA CYS A 258 -4.31 11.98 -20.65
C CYS A 258 -5.57 11.97 -21.53
N THR A 259 -5.90 10.86 -22.17
CA THR A 259 -7.09 10.73 -23.05
C THR A 259 -8.30 10.14 -22.35
N GLY A 260 -8.15 9.67 -21.12
CA GLY A 260 -9.25 9.13 -20.32
C GLY A 260 -8.82 8.82 -18.90
N VAL A 261 -9.74 8.94 -17.97
CA VAL A 261 -9.57 8.57 -16.57
C VAL A 261 -10.68 7.60 -16.21
N GLU A 262 -10.32 6.48 -15.59
CA GLU A 262 -11.26 5.44 -15.16
C GLU A 262 -11.01 5.06 -13.70
N MET A 263 -12.06 4.85 -12.95
CA MET A 263 -12.02 4.28 -11.61
C MET A 263 -13.06 3.17 -11.50
N PHE A 264 -12.64 1.96 -11.10
CA PHE A 264 -13.50 0.78 -11.01
C PHE A 264 -14.35 0.56 -12.28
N ARG A 265 -13.71 0.64 -13.46
CA ARG A 265 -14.34 0.50 -14.79
C ARG A 265 -15.40 1.55 -15.13
N LYS A 266 -15.55 2.60 -14.34
CA LYS A 266 -16.42 3.77 -14.59
C LYS A 266 -15.57 4.94 -15.10
N LEU A 267 -16.12 5.74 -16.00
CA LEU A 267 -15.44 6.92 -16.57
C LEU A 267 -15.48 8.09 -15.60
N LEU A 268 -14.40 8.88 -15.59
CA LEU A 268 -14.29 10.15 -14.89
C LEU A 268 -13.90 11.25 -15.86
N ASP A 269 -14.42 12.47 -15.67
CA ASP A 269 -13.95 13.66 -16.42
C ASP A 269 -12.59 14.13 -15.90
N GLN A 270 -12.30 13.87 -14.61
CA GLN A 270 -11.03 14.17 -13.94
C GLN A 270 -10.75 13.18 -12.81
N GLY A 271 -9.47 12.89 -12.58
CA GLY A 271 -8.96 12.23 -11.39
C GLY A 271 -8.40 13.25 -10.40
N GLN A 272 -8.50 12.99 -9.11
CA GLN A 272 -8.01 13.86 -8.05
C GLN A 272 -7.25 13.10 -6.97
N ALA A 273 -6.47 13.82 -6.17
CA ALA A 273 -5.73 13.24 -5.05
C ALA A 273 -6.58 12.29 -4.21
N GLY A 274 -6.06 11.09 -3.99
CA GLY A 274 -6.73 10.00 -3.29
C GLY A 274 -7.47 9.01 -4.19
N ASP A 275 -7.71 9.30 -5.46
CA ASP A 275 -8.36 8.36 -6.38
C ASP A 275 -7.38 7.28 -6.85
N ASN A 276 -7.84 6.02 -6.86
CA ASN A 276 -7.17 4.92 -7.54
C ASN A 276 -7.72 4.81 -8.97
N VAL A 277 -6.93 5.21 -9.93
CA VAL A 277 -7.38 5.38 -11.32
C VAL A 277 -6.53 4.64 -12.33
N GLY A 278 -7.14 4.33 -13.47
CA GLY A 278 -6.45 4.02 -14.71
C GLY A 278 -6.47 5.23 -15.63
N ILE A 279 -5.29 5.68 -16.06
CA ILE A 279 -5.12 6.80 -17.00
C ILE A 279 -4.75 6.27 -18.37
N LEU A 280 -5.52 6.64 -19.40
CA LEU A 280 -5.22 6.32 -20.79
C LEU A 280 -4.23 7.35 -21.34
N LEU A 281 -3.16 6.85 -21.97
CA LEU A 281 -2.08 7.66 -22.52
C LEU A 281 -2.15 7.68 -24.04
N ARG A 282 -2.03 8.88 -24.63
CA ARG A 282 -2.03 9.05 -26.09
C ARG A 282 -0.69 8.66 -26.71
N GLY A 283 -0.71 7.73 -27.66
CA GLY A 283 0.47 7.40 -28.47
C GLY A 283 1.64 6.78 -27.72
N THR A 284 1.46 6.47 -26.43
CA THR A 284 2.49 5.83 -25.60
C THR A 284 2.39 4.31 -25.74
N LYS A 285 3.48 3.66 -26.08
CA LYS A 285 3.57 2.20 -26.10
C LYS A 285 3.79 1.65 -24.70
N ARG A 286 3.38 0.38 -24.47
CA ARG A 286 3.53 -0.26 -23.16
C ARG A 286 4.98 -0.29 -22.67
N GLU A 287 5.93 -0.52 -23.57
CA GLU A 287 7.38 -0.59 -23.27
C GLU A 287 8.01 0.77 -22.94
N GLU A 288 7.32 1.89 -23.22
CA GLU A 288 7.81 3.24 -22.94
C GLU A 288 7.51 3.69 -21.52
N VAL A 289 6.60 3.00 -20.83
CA VAL A 289 6.23 3.27 -19.45
C VAL A 289 6.35 2.00 -18.60
N GLU A 290 6.78 2.15 -17.35
CA GLU A 290 6.93 1.03 -16.44
C GLU A 290 6.62 1.42 -15.00
N ARG A 291 6.35 0.42 -14.17
CA ARG A 291 6.17 0.57 -12.73
C ARG A 291 7.39 1.27 -12.12
N GLY A 292 7.13 2.22 -11.24
CA GLY A 292 8.16 3.01 -10.57
C GLY A 292 8.41 4.40 -11.16
N GLN A 293 7.96 4.63 -12.39
CA GLN A 293 7.85 5.98 -12.92
C GLN A 293 6.67 6.72 -12.26
N VAL A 294 6.57 8.01 -12.47
CA VAL A 294 5.40 8.80 -12.08
C VAL A 294 4.80 9.50 -13.29
N LEU A 295 3.47 9.67 -13.28
CA LEU A 295 2.79 10.63 -14.13
C LEU A 295 2.68 11.94 -13.37
N ALA A 296 3.07 13.03 -13.97
CA ALA A 296 3.08 14.34 -13.33
C ALA A 296 2.69 15.48 -14.27
N LYS A 297 2.28 16.60 -13.68
CA LYS A 297 2.15 17.86 -14.42
C LYS A 297 3.49 18.25 -15.00
N PRO A 298 3.56 18.69 -16.27
CA PRO A 298 4.83 19.05 -16.90
C PRO A 298 5.67 20.03 -16.08
N GLY A 299 6.93 19.67 -15.85
CA GLY A 299 7.91 20.49 -15.12
C GLY A 299 7.70 20.56 -13.59
N SER A 300 6.80 19.78 -13.01
CA SER A 300 6.49 19.84 -11.58
C SER A 300 7.38 18.97 -10.70
N ILE A 301 8.06 17.99 -11.26
CA ILE A 301 9.03 17.10 -10.58
C ILE A 301 10.09 16.67 -11.58
N THR A 302 11.27 16.35 -11.10
CA THR A 302 12.43 15.92 -11.91
C THR A 302 12.99 14.58 -11.42
N PRO A 303 13.65 13.81 -12.32
CA PRO A 303 14.32 12.58 -11.94
C PRO A 303 15.71 12.88 -11.38
N HIS A 304 16.13 12.17 -10.33
CA HIS A 304 17.40 12.35 -9.64
C HIS A 304 18.06 11.02 -9.28
N THR A 305 19.39 11.03 -9.22
CA THR A 305 20.21 9.87 -8.81
C THR A 305 20.95 10.11 -7.50
N ASP A 306 21.25 11.38 -7.17
CA ASP A 306 22.11 11.72 -6.04
C ASP A 306 21.36 12.60 -5.04
N PHE A 307 21.32 12.17 -3.78
CA PHE A 307 20.61 12.89 -2.71
C PHE A 307 21.24 12.65 -1.34
N GLU A 308 21.01 13.59 -0.42
CA GLU A 308 21.27 13.46 1.01
C GLU A 308 20.02 12.91 1.70
N ALA A 309 20.19 12.05 2.67
CA ALA A 309 19.09 11.48 3.44
C ALA A 309 19.42 11.33 4.92
N GLU A 310 18.39 11.37 5.74
CA GLU A 310 18.42 10.92 7.12
C GLU A 310 17.83 9.52 7.17
N ILE A 311 18.58 8.55 7.72
CA ILE A 311 18.13 7.17 7.82
C ILE A 311 18.18 6.67 9.27
N TYR A 312 17.26 5.78 9.58
CA TYR A 312 17.30 4.91 10.75
C TYR A 312 17.62 3.48 10.32
N VAL A 313 18.60 2.88 10.93
CA VAL A 313 19.01 1.49 10.68
C VAL A 313 18.35 0.61 11.71
N LEU A 314 17.49 -0.32 11.26
CA LEU A 314 16.75 -1.21 12.14
C LEU A 314 17.72 -2.07 12.99
N SER A 315 17.42 -2.16 14.28
CA SER A 315 18.11 -3.04 15.21
C SER A 315 17.83 -4.52 14.92
N LYS A 316 18.60 -5.40 15.51
CA LYS A 316 18.40 -6.85 15.44
C LYS A 316 17.00 -7.25 15.94
N ASP A 317 16.56 -6.65 17.05
CA ASP A 317 15.27 -6.96 17.68
C ASP A 317 14.06 -6.48 16.86
N GLU A 318 14.29 -5.55 15.94
CA GLU A 318 13.32 -5.08 14.96
C GLU A 318 13.35 -5.90 13.65
N GLY A 319 14.14 -6.96 13.58
CA GLY A 319 14.30 -7.79 12.38
C GLY A 319 15.33 -7.26 11.38
N GLY A 320 16.07 -6.21 11.74
CA GLY A 320 17.08 -5.59 10.92
C GLY A 320 18.40 -6.36 10.84
N ARG A 321 19.48 -5.64 10.57
CA ARG A 321 20.84 -6.22 10.48
C ARG A 321 21.37 -6.63 11.86
N HIS A 322 22.29 -7.62 11.85
CA HIS A 322 23.04 -8.03 13.04
C HIS A 322 24.46 -7.44 13.07
N THR A 323 24.92 -6.91 11.94
CA THR A 323 26.29 -6.40 11.76
C THR A 323 26.24 -4.97 11.23
N PRO A 324 27.27 -4.16 11.52
CA PRO A 324 27.38 -2.83 10.94
C PRO A 324 27.53 -2.89 9.43
N PHE A 325 27.31 -1.76 8.77
CA PHE A 325 27.73 -1.57 7.40
C PHE A 325 28.74 -0.42 7.28
N PHE A 326 29.47 -0.43 6.19
CA PHE A 326 30.57 0.48 5.92
C PHE A 326 30.29 1.34 4.71
N ASN A 327 31.15 2.31 4.48
CA ASN A 327 31.10 3.15 3.29
C ASN A 327 31.05 2.30 2.01
N GLY A 328 30.22 2.68 1.05
CA GLY A 328 30.02 1.93 -0.18
C GLY A 328 29.02 0.77 -0.08
N TYR A 329 28.31 0.62 1.03
CA TYR A 329 27.19 -0.33 1.16
C TYR A 329 26.13 -0.11 0.07
N ARG A 330 25.63 -1.18 -0.55
CA ARG A 330 24.78 -1.14 -1.74
C ARG A 330 23.47 -1.92 -1.57
N PRO A 331 22.53 -1.44 -0.75
CA PRO A 331 21.22 -2.04 -0.60
C PRO A 331 20.24 -1.59 -1.70
N GLN A 332 19.01 -2.08 -1.61
CA GLN A 332 17.88 -1.63 -2.41
C GLN A 332 17.11 -0.53 -1.67
N PHE A 333 16.83 0.55 -2.36
CA PHE A 333 16.01 1.68 -1.91
C PHE A 333 14.63 1.59 -2.53
N TYR A 334 13.60 1.49 -1.70
CA TYR A 334 12.21 1.38 -2.12
C TYR A 334 11.54 2.75 -2.07
N PHE A 335 11.23 3.28 -3.25
CA PHE A 335 10.53 4.55 -3.42
C PHE A 335 9.16 4.30 -4.05
N ARG A 336 8.08 4.80 -3.45
CA ARG A 336 6.72 4.67 -3.99
C ARG A 336 6.44 3.23 -4.46
N THR A 337 6.48 2.99 -5.78
CA THR A 337 6.10 1.70 -6.40
C THR A 337 7.29 0.88 -6.92
N THR A 338 8.54 1.30 -6.68
CA THR A 338 9.73 0.61 -7.18
C THR A 338 10.88 0.59 -6.19
N ASP A 339 11.86 -0.24 -6.49
CA ASP A 339 13.15 -0.31 -5.81
C ASP A 339 14.29 -0.04 -6.79
N VAL A 340 15.32 0.64 -6.30
CA VAL A 340 16.55 0.91 -7.05
C VAL A 340 17.73 0.65 -6.13
N THR A 341 18.76 -0.02 -6.66
CA THR A 341 20.03 -0.18 -5.95
C THR A 341 20.74 1.16 -5.86
N GLY A 342 21.26 1.48 -4.68
CA GLY A 342 22.06 2.69 -4.46
C GLY A 342 23.28 2.41 -3.59
N ALA A 343 24.35 3.18 -3.79
CA ALA A 343 25.53 3.17 -2.95
C ALA A 343 25.42 4.26 -1.87
N LEU A 344 25.66 3.88 -0.61
CA LEU A 344 25.71 4.80 0.51
C LEU A 344 27.12 5.34 0.70
N GLN A 345 27.21 6.64 0.92
CA GLN A 345 28.45 7.30 1.34
C GLN A 345 28.22 7.88 2.74
N LEU A 346 29.08 7.46 3.67
CA LEU A 346 29.03 7.91 5.05
C LEU A 346 29.67 9.29 5.20
N PRO A 347 29.25 10.09 6.19
CA PRO A 347 29.90 11.37 6.50
C PRO A 347 31.37 11.19 6.83
N ALA A 348 32.17 12.22 6.56
CA ALA A 348 33.58 12.24 6.93
C ALA A 348 33.75 11.98 8.44
N GLY A 349 34.65 11.04 8.79
CA GLY A 349 34.90 10.63 10.17
C GLY A 349 33.99 9.52 10.70
N THR A 350 33.00 9.05 9.90
CA THR A 350 32.19 7.89 10.23
C THR A 350 32.72 6.66 9.51
N GLU A 351 33.28 5.71 10.24
CA GLU A 351 33.81 4.48 9.64
C GLU A 351 32.75 3.43 9.36
N MET A 352 31.75 3.33 10.25
CA MET A 352 30.65 2.36 10.16
C MET A 352 29.38 2.90 10.79
N VAL A 353 28.26 2.25 10.46
CA VAL A 353 26.93 2.49 11.04
C VAL A 353 26.44 1.20 11.68
N MET A 354 25.99 1.30 12.92
CA MET A 354 25.48 0.16 13.69
C MET A 354 23.97 0.00 13.52
N PRO A 355 23.44 -1.22 13.65
CA PRO A 355 22.00 -1.41 13.83
C PRO A 355 21.49 -0.61 15.04
N GLY A 356 20.40 0.15 14.86
CA GLY A 356 19.83 1.08 15.84
C GLY A 356 20.29 2.54 15.69
N ASP A 357 21.25 2.83 14.80
CA ASP A 357 21.72 4.19 14.59
C ASP A 357 20.80 5.03 13.70
N ASN A 358 20.76 6.33 14.02
CA ASN A 358 20.30 7.38 13.12
C ASN A 358 21.50 8.07 12.48
N VAL A 359 21.53 8.18 11.16
CA VAL A 359 22.67 8.77 10.45
C VAL A 359 22.24 9.56 9.21
N LYS A 360 22.98 10.64 8.93
CA LYS A 360 22.89 11.33 7.64
C LYS A 360 23.84 10.66 6.66
N ILE A 361 23.36 10.41 5.45
CA ILE A 361 24.11 9.76 4.39
C ILE A 361 23.94 10.47 3.06
N ASN A 362 24.92 10.28 2.17
CA ASN A 362 24.74 10.56 0.75
C ASN A 362 24.43 9.25 0.02
N VAL A 363 23.50 9.29 -0.91
CA VAL A 363 23.08 8.13 -1.70
C VAL A 363 23.26 8.44 -3.17
N GLN A 364 23.85 7.47 -3.89
CA GLN A 364 23.92 7.47 -5.35
C GLN A 364 23.17 6.25 -5.89
N LEU A 365 22.05 6.49 -6.57
CA LEU A 365 21.24 5.44 -7.21
C LEU A 365 21.81 5.06 -8.58
N ILE A 366 21.61 3.81 -8.97
CA ILE A 366 21.99 3.31 -10.30
C ILE A 366 21.03 3.74 -11.43
N ALA A 367 19.85 4.23 -11.08
CA ALA A 367 18.84 4.72 -12.01
C ALA A 367 18.12 5.95 -11.43
N PRO A 368 17.68 6.91 -12.28
CA PRO A 368 17.02 8.11 -11.81
C PRO A 368 15.60 7.82 -11.33
N ILE A 369 15.20 8.41 -10.20
CA ILE A 369 13.86 8.33 -9.62
C ILE A 369 13.25 9.73 -9.58
N ALA A 370 11.96 9.87 -9.90
CA ALA A 370 11.21 11.08 -9.69
C ALA A 370 11.19 11.40 -8.18
N MET A 371 11.88 12.47 -7.78
CA MET A 371 12.21 12.73 -6.39
C MET A 371 11.97 14.18 -6.01
N GLU A 372 11.67 14.38 -4.74
CA GLU A 372 11.58 15.69 -4.09
C GLU A 372 12.03 15.57 -2.64
N ASP A 373 12.38 16.68 -2.03
CA ASP A 373 12.73 16.73 -0.61
C ASP A 373 11.54 16.26 0.23
N GLY A 374 11.83 15.49 1.27
CA GLY A 374 10.80 14.89 2.13
C GLY A 374 10.28 13.53 1.65
N LEU A 375 10.70 13.03 0.47
CA LEU A 375 10.30 11.70 0.00
C LEU A 375 10.83 10.62 0.94
N ARG A 376 9.94 9.79 1.44
CA ARG A 376 10.27 8.63 2.30
C ARG A 376 10.65 7.41 1.47
N PHE A 377 11.52 6.58 2.04
CA PHE A 377 11.92 5.31 1.43
C PHE A 377 12.26 4.26 2.49
N ALA A 378 12.13 3.00 2.09
CA ALA A 378 12.63 1.87 2.87
C ALA A 378 13.95 1.36 2.26
N ILE A 379 14.82 0.79 3.12
CA ILE A 379 16.07 0.16 2.72
C ILE A 379 15.95 -1.34 2.97
N ARG A 380 16.24 -2.14 1.94
CA ARG A 380 16.16 -3.60 2.02
C ARG A 380 17.44 -4.28 1.54
N GLU A 381 17.76 -5.40 2.17
CA GLU A 381 18.89 -6.26 1.83
C GLU A 381 18.48 -7.73 2.01
N GLY A 382 18.75 -8.58 1.03
CA GLY A 382 18.50 -10.02 1.14
C GLY A 382 17.08 -10.40 1.53
N GLY A 383 16.07 -9.66 1.04
CA GLY A 383 14.67 -9.90 1.36
C GLY A 383 14.20 -9.34 2.71
N ARG A 384 15.03 -8.61 3.45
CA ARG A 384 14.71 -8.01 4.77
C ARG A 384 14.72 -6.49 4.69
N THR A 385 13.83 -5.85 5.42
CA THR A 385 13.91 -4.42 5.68
C THR A 385 14.99 -4.17 6.73
N VAL A 386 15.97 -3.36 6.37
CA VAL A 386 17.13 -3.06 7.22
C VAL A 386 17.19 -1.62 7.67
N GLY A 387 16.36 -0.77 7.13
CA GLY A 387 16.29 0.63 7.51
C GLY A 387 15.22 1.38 6.76
N ALA A 388 15.07 2.62 7.11
CA ALA A 388 14.17 3.56 6.46
C ALA A 388 14.77 4.97 6.53
N GLY A 389 14.32 5.83 5.64
CA GLY A 389 14.81 7.20 5.62
C GLY A 389 13.91 8.16 4.89
N VAL A 390 14.35 9.40 4.91
CA VAL A 390 13.72 10.51 4.20
C VAL A 390 14.78 11.29 3.42
N VAL A 391 14.46 11.66 2.20
CA VAL A 391 15.30 12.54 1.38
C VAL A 391 15.32 13.92 2.05
N SER A 392 16.49 14.35 2.49
CA SER A 392 16.68 15.66 3.13
C SER A 392 17.04 16.75 2.12
N LYS A 393 17.73 16.36 1.05
CA LYS A 393 18.16 17.29 0.00
C LYS A 393 18.54 16.57 -1.28
N ILE A 394 18.08 17.07 -2.40
CA ILE A 394 18.48 16.61 -3.74
C ILE A 394 19.82 17.26 -4.10
N VAL A 395 20.76 16.46 -4.63
CA VAL A 395 22.09 16.90 -5.05
C VAL A 395 22.22 16.95 -6.57
N LYS A 396 21.71 15.90 -7.28
CA LYS A 396 21.79 15.82 -8.75
C LYS A 396 20.64 14.99 -9.32
#